data_77608623a5e1001f93f3cb5f809d0b7c
#
_entry.id   77608623a5e1001f93f3cb5f809d0b7c
#
_cell.length_a   1.000
_cell.length_b   1.000
_cell.length_c   1.000
_cell.angle_alpha   90.00
_cell.angle_beta   90.00
_cell.angle_gamma   90.00
#
_symmetry.space_group_name_H-M   'P 1'
#
loop_
_entity.id
_entity.type
_entity.pdbx_description
1 polymer ?
#
loop_
_entity_poly.entity_id
_entity_poly.type
_entity_poly.pdbx_seq_one_letter_code
_entity_poly.pdbx_strand_id
1 'polypeptide(L)' 'MENLLYLTLELSDGRYIEQIVLADKKDEAAESIVADNKWRNPICMYINQVSISISGILIKGQYIGEYRIQQWL' A
#
# COMPACT_ATOMS: atom_id res chain seq x y z
N MET A 1 17.14 -4.61 -4.32
CA MET A 1 16.63 -5.65 -3.39
C MET A 1 15.12 -5.48 -3.21
N GLU A 2 14.37 -6.53 -3.39
CA GLU A 2 12.93 -6.45 -3.26
C GLU A 2 12.49 -6.51 -1.80
N ASN A 3 11.47 -5.74 -1.47
CA ASN A 3 10.88 -5.68 -0.15
C ASN A 3 9.43 -6.14 -0.20
N LEU A 4 9.01 -6.82 0.85
CA LEU A 4 7.63 -7.20 1.00
C LEU A 4 6.90 -6.06 1.69
N LEU A 5 5.88 -5.52 1.02
CA LEU A 5 5.16 -4.34 1.46
C LEU A 5 3.67 -4.65 1.66
N TYR A 6 3.11 -4.09 2.72
CA TYR A 6 1.69 -4.13 2.99
C TYR A 6 1.11 -2.76 2.63
N LEU A 7 0.31 -2.71 1.59
CA LEU A 7 -0.26 -1.47 1.08
C LEU A 7 -1.73 -1.41 1.47
N THR A 8 -2.11 -0.31 2.11
CA THR A 8 -3.50 -0.06 2.50
C THR A 8 -3.98 1.19 1.78
N LEU A 9 -4.92 1.01 0.87
CA LEU A 9 -5.48 2.10 0.09
C LEU A 9 -6.80 2.55 0.70
N GLU A 10 -6.84 3.78 1.16
CA GLU A 10 -8.05 4.38 1.72
C GLU A 10 -8.88 4.99 0.60
N LEU A 11 -10.15 4.65 0.55
CA LEU A 11 -11.10 5.14 -0.44
C LEU A 11 -11.97 6.25 0.12
N SER A 12 -12.50 7.09 -0.76
CA SER A 12 -13.32 8.23 -0.37
C SER A 12 -14.63 7.85 0.34
N ASP A 13 -15.10 6.63 0.16
CA ASP A 13 -16.32 6.14 0.82
C ASP A 13 -16.05 5.52 2.20
N GLY A 14 -14.81 5.62 2.70
CA GLY A 14 -14.42 5.08 3.99
C GLY A 14 -13.95 3.64 3.98
N ARG A 15 -13.97 2.98 2.83
CA ARG A 15 -13.47 1.60 2.72
C ARG A 15 -11.97 1.59 2.48
N TYR A 16 -11.36 0.42 2.73
CA TYR A 16 -9.93 0.21 2.54
C TYR A 16 -9.71 -1.01 1.65
N ILE A 17 -8.68 -0.93 0.80
CA ILE A 17 -8.22 -2.07 0.02
C ILE A 17 -6.81 -2.39 0.52
N GLU A 18 -6.58 -3.65 0.87
CA GLU A 18 -5.30 -4.10 1.39
C GLU A 18 -4.65 -5.05 0.38
N GLN A 19 -3.36 -4.86 0.17
CA GLN A 19 -2.62 -5.69 -0.76
C GLN A 19 -1.17 -5.84 -0.32
N ILE A 20 -0.66 -7.07 -0.43
CA ILE A 20 0.75 -7.35 -0.16
C ILE A 20 1.45 -7.48 -1.50
N VAL A 21 2.55 -6.74 -1.68
CA VAL A 21 3.31 -6.75 -2.92
C VAL A 21 4.80 -6.90 -2.62
N LEU A 22 5.52 -7.44 -3.58
CA LEU A 22 6.97 -7.53 -3.56
C LEU A 22 7.49 -6.48 -4.54
N ALA A 23 8.28 -5.53 -4.05
CA ALA A 23 8.75 -4.42 -4.88
C ALA A 23 10.08 -3.88 -4.40
N ASP A 24 10.90 -3.40 -5.35
CA ASP A 24 12.15 -2.71 -5.05
C ASP A 24 11.92 -1.32 -4.49
N LYS A 25 10.96 -0.61 -5.05
CA LYS A 25 10.68 0.78 -4.71
C LYS A 25 9.24 0.95 -4.25
N LYS A 26 9.09 1.40 -3.02
CA LYS A 26 7.75 1.56 -2.41
C LYS A 26 6.89 2.56 -3.17
N ASP A 27 7.47 3.64 -3.66
CA ASP A 27 6.72 4.69 -4.35
C ASP A 27 6.15 4.19 -5.68
N GLU A 28 6.93 3.43 -6.44
CA GLU A 28 6.46 2.85 -7.68
C GLU A 28 5.33 1.84 -7.46
N ALA A 29 5.47 1.01 -6.42
CA ALA A 29 4.44 0.06 -6.06
C ALA A 29 3.14 0.78 -5.65
N ALA A 30 3.25 1.82 -4.83
CA ALA A 30 2.10 2.60 -4.41
C ALA A 30 1.40 3.26 -5.59
N GLU A 31 2.15 3.89 -6.49
CA GLU A 31 1.60 4.54 -7.67
C GLU A 31 0.87 3.56 -8.58
N SER A 32 1.42 2.37 -8.74
CA SER A 32 0.80 1.33 -9.56
C SER A 32 -0.56 0.91 -9.01
N ILE A 33 -0.64 0.68 -7.69
CA ILE A 33 -1.90 0.29 -7.06
C ILE A 33 -2.92 1.42 -7.11
N VAL A 34 -2.49 2.66 -6.92
CA VAL A 34 -3.36 3.83 -7.04
C VAL A 34 -3.92 3.93 -8.45
N ALA A 35 -3.07 3.77 -9.47
CA ALA A 35 -3.50 3.83 -10.87
C ALA A 35 -4.54 2.75 -11.19
N ASP A 36 -4.32 1.53 -10.70
CA ASP A 36 -5.23 0.41 -10.92
C ASP A 36 -6.59 0.61 -10.25
N ASN A 37 -6.65 1.44 -9.21
CA ASN A 37 -7.87 1.66 -8.44
C ASN A 37 -8.41 3.10 -8.56
N LYS A 38 -8.00 3.82 -9.58
CA LYS A 38 -8.35 5.23 -9.76
C LYS A 38 -9.87 5.44 -9.82
N TRP A 39 -10.59 4.52 -10.43
CA TRP A 39 -12.05 4.56 -10.56
C TRP A 39 -12.77 4.48 -9.21
N ARG A 40 -12.07 4.05 -8.14
CA ARG A 40 -12.63 3.93 -6.80
C ARG A 40 -12.43 5.18 -5.95
N ASN A 41 -11.88 6.25 -6.52
CA ASN A 41 -11.62 7.51 -5.83
C ASN A 41 -10.76 7.33 -4.57
N PRO A 42 -9.52 6.82 -4.72
CA PRO A 42 -8.62 6.66 -3.59
C PRO A 42 -8.16 8.02 -3.07
N ILE A 43 -7.93 8.12 -1.75
CA ILE A 43 -7.49 9.36 -1.13
C ILE A 43 -6.11 9.25 -0.48
N CYS A 44 -5.72 8.07 -0.02
CA CYS A 44 -4.41 7.91 0.61
C CYS A 44 -3.96 6.45 0.55
N MET A 45 -2.66 6.26 0.35
CA MET A 45 -2.01 4.96 0.42
C MET A 45 -1.08 4.94 1.62
N TYR A 46 -1.27 3.98 2.51
CA TYR A 46 -0.39 3.75 3.65
C TYR A 46 0.50 2.55 3.37
N ILE A 47 1.77 2.67 3.68
CA ILE A 47 2.77 1.66 3.36
C ILE A 47 3.43 1.16 4.63
N ASN A 48 3.32 -0.15 4.86
CA ASN A 48 4.02 -0.83 5.94
C ASN A 48 4.97 -1.87 5.37
N GLN A 49 6.09 -2.05 6.03
CA GLN A 49 6.98 -3.14 5.73
C GLN A 49 6.42 -4.42 6.35
N VAL A 50 6.59 -5.54 5.66
CA VAL A 50 6.13 -6.85 6.14
C VAL A 50 7.33 -7.74 6.36
N SER A 51 7.30 -8.53 7.42
CA SER A 51 8.27 -9.58 7.66
C SER A 51 7.55 -10.93 7.73
N ILE A 52 8.33 -12.00 7.51
CA ILE A 52 7.82 -13.36 7.62
C ILE A 52 8.50 -14.00 8.83
N SER A 53 7.69 -14.50 9.76
CA SER A 53 8.21 -15.18 10.94
C SER A 53 8.80 -16.53 10.56
N ILE A 54 9.54 -17.17 11.48
CA ILE A 54 10.12 -18.48 11.28
C ILE A 54 9.06 -19.51 10.94
N SER A 55 7.85 -19.36 11.48
CA SER A 55 6.72 -20.26 11.20
C SER A 55 6.00 -19.95 9.89
N GLY A 56 6.47 -18.97 9.12
CA GLY A 56 5.86 -18.60 7.85
C GLY A 56 4.69 -17.63 7.96
N ILE A 57 4.44 -17.07 9.15
CA ILE A 57 3.35 -16.14 9.36
C ILE A 57 3.79 -14.73 8.93
N LEU A 58 2.96 -14.07 8.14
CA LEU A 58 3.20 -12.67 7.75
C LEU A 58 2.91 -11.75 8.94
N ILE A 59 3.86 -10.87 9.22
CA ILE A 59 3.74 -9.90 10.30
C ILE A 59 3.79 -8.51 9.69
N LYS A 60 2.71 -7.75 9.85
CA LYS A 60 2.68 -6.34 9.47
C LYS A 60 3.63 -5.59 10.37
N GLY A 61 4.70 -5.10 9.78
CA GLY A 61 5.79 -4.47 10.52
C GLY A 61 5.69 -2.96 10.53
N GLN A 62 6.84 -2.33 10.40
CA GLN A 62 6.99 -0.90 10.55
C GLN A 62 6.25 -0.12 9.45
N TYR A 63 5.56 0.95 9.86
CA TYR A 63 5.03 1.95 8.96
C TYR A 63 6.20 2.71 8.33
N ILE A 64 6.25 2.77 7.00
CA ILE A 64 7.39 3.40 6.31
C ILE A 64 6.98 4.57 5.44
N GLY A 65 5.71 4.91 5.35
CA GLY A 65 5.29 6.09 4.66
C GLY A 65 3.86 6.07 4.20
N GLU A 66 3.43 7.21 3.68
CA GLU A 66 2.12 7.34 3.08
C GLU A 66 2.24 8.12 1.77
N TYR A 67 1.31 7.88 0.88
CA TYR A 67 1.20 8.57 -0.39
C TYR A 67 -0.19 9.18 -0.45
N ARG A 68 -0.27 10.51 -0.35
CA ARG A 68 -1.54 11.23 -0.42
C ARG A 68 -1.87 11.52 -1.86
N ILE A 69 -3.10 11.21 -2.23
CA ILE A 69 -3.57 11.37 -3.58
C ILE A 69 -4.38 12.65 -3.65
N GLN A 70 -3.94 13.56 -4.50
CA GLN A 70 -4.69 14.77 -4.73
C GLN A 70 -5.91 14.46 -5.60
N GLN A 71 -7.05 14.85 -5.10
CA GLN A 71 -8.27 14.74 -5.88
C GLN A 71 -8.55 16.07 -6.54
N TRP A 72 -8.73 16.02 -7.84
CA TRP A 72 -9.09 17.20 -8.60
C TRP A 72 -10.60 17.33 -8.63
N LEU A 73 -11.06 18.47 -8.22
CA LEU A 73 -12.48 18.79 -8.28
C LEU A 73 -12.81 19.46 -9.60
#